data_43c7e51181ac614efed98ff1afac7462
#
_entry.id   43c7e51181ac614efed98ff1afac7462
#
_cell.length_a   1.000
_cell.length_b   1.000
_cell.length_c   1.000
_cell.angle_alpha   90.00
_cell.angle_beta   90.00
_cell.angle_gamma   90.00
#
_symmetry.space_group_name_H-M   'P 1'
#
loop_
_entity.id
_entity.type
_entity.pdbx_description
1 polymer ?
#
loop_
_entity_poly.entity_id
_entity_poly.type
_entity_poly.pdbx_seq_one_letter_code
_entity_poly.pdbx_strand_id
1 'polypeptide(L)'
;MFTLQVEHAVKDFSMWRGAFDSDPLDRAASGVRSYRISRPVGQEDYVMLELDFETQEAAAFFLARLENDVWKTGAAAPALLGEPTTRIVETIATETLGAP
;
A
#
# COMPACT_ATOMS: atom_id res chain seq x y z
N MET A 1 -15.87 0.06 -4.59
CA MET A 1 -14.42 -0.19 -4.53
C MET A 1 -13.89 0.28 -3.20
N PHE A 2 -13.03 -0.49 -2.60
CA PHE A 2 -12.42 -0.19 -1.31
C PHE A 2 -10.92 -0.07 -1.50
N THR A 3 -10.31 0.91 -0.83
CA THR A 3 -8.89 1.17 -0.99
C THR A 3 -8.20 1.09 0.36
N LEU A 4 -7.18 0.25 0.45
CA LEU A 4 -6.28 0.22 1.61
C LEU A 4 -5.20 1.27 1.36
N GLN A 5 -5.14 2.26 2.25
CA GLN A 5 -4.14 3.31 2.22
C GLN A 5 -3.08 2.99 3.27
N VAL A 6 -1.81 3.02 2.85
CA VAL A 6 -0.66 2.75 3.72
C VAL A 6 0.36 3.84 3.46
N GLU A 7 0.86 4.48 4.52
CA GLU A 7 1.94 5.43 4.35
C GLU A 7 2.93 5.34 5.49
N HIS A 8 4.19 5.56 5.17
CA HIS A 8 5.27 5.51 6.14
C HIS A 8 6.55 6.12 5.58
N ALA A 9 7.45 6.48 6.49
CA ALA A 9 8.80 6.87 6.11
C ALA A 9 9.60 5.64 5.68
N VAL A 10 10.59 5.83 4.84
CA VAL A 10 11.50 4.77 4.39
C VAL A 10 12.94 5.24 4.53
N LYS A 11 13.84 4.28 4.77
CA LYS A 11 15.28 4.56 4.79
C LYS A 11 15.79 4.86 3.38
N ASP A 12 15.32 4.09 2.43
CA ASP A 12 15.75 4.15 1.04
C ASP A 12 14.58 3.69 0.18
N PHE A 13 14.11 4.55 -0.70
CA PHE A 13 12.96 4.24 -1.54
C PHE A 13 13.24 3.03 -2.44
N SER A 14 14.44 2.91 -2.97
CA SER A 14 14.78 1.78 -3.85
C SER A 14 14.74 0.45 -3.10
N MET A 15 15.18 0.42 -1.84
CA MET A 15 15.07 -0.77 -1.00
C MET A 15 13.60 -1.14 -0.76
N TRP A 16 12.78 -0.13 -0.42
CA TRP A 16 11.36 -0.36 -0.22
C TRP A 16 10.71 -0.87 -1.50
N ARG A 17 11.04 -0.26 -2.63
CA ARG A 17 10.47 -0.66 -3.92
C ARG A 17 10.86 -2.10 -4.27
N GLY A 18 12.09 -2.50 -4.01
CA GLY A 18 12.53 -3.87 -4.21
C GLY A 18 11.74 -4.86 -3.36
N ALA A 19 11.52 -4.54 -2.09
CA ALA A 19 10.72 -5.37 -1.20
C ALA A 19 9.26 -5.45 -1.67
N PHE A 20 8.69 -4.33 -2.09
CA PHE A 20 7.34 -4.29 -2.63
C PHE A 20 7.21 -5.14 -3.89
N ASP A 21 8.16 -5.02 -4.80
CA ASP A 21 8.14 -5.74 -6.08
C ASP A 21 8.34 -7.25 -5.91
N SER A 22 8.91 -7.69 -4.77
CA SER A 22 9.03 -9.12 -4.46
C SER A 22 7.66 -9.79 -4.23
N ASP A 23 6.63 -8.97 -3.97
CA ASP A 23 5.24 -9.42 -3.88
C ASP A 23 5.01 -10.57 -2.89
N PRO A 24 5.40 -10.40 -1.62
CA PRO A 24 5.37 -11.52 -0.66
C PRO A 24 3.98 -12.07 -0.38
N LEU A 25 2.94 -11.26 -0.57
CA LEU A 25 1.56 -11.68 -0.31
C LEU A 25 0.78 -12.03 -1.58
N ASP A 26 1.44 -12.04 -2.74
CA ASP A 26 0.80 -12.30 -4.03
C ASP A 26 -0.43 -11.40 -4.20
N ARG A 27 -0.19 -10.14 -4.50
CA ARG A 27 -1.22 -9.11 -4.58
C ARG A 27 -2.40 -9.51 -5.46
N ALA A 28 -2.12 -10.03 -6.65
CA ALA A 28 -3.18 -10.40 -7.58
C ALA A 28 -4.07 -11.50 -7.01
N ALA A 29 -3.48 -12.57 -6.46
CA ALA A 29 -4.23 -13.66 -5.86
C ALA A 29 -4.95 -13.23 -4.58
N SER A 30 -4.44 -12.23 -3.89
CA SER A 30 -5.03 -11.71 -2.65
C SER A 30 -6.15 -10.69 -2.90
N GLY A 31 -6.51 -10.44 -4.14
CA GLY A 31 -7.65 -9.59 -4.48
C GLY A 31 -7.33 -8.14 -4.80
N VAL A 32 -6.06 -7.77 -4.86
CA VAL A 32 -5.67 -6.41 -5.27
C VAL A 32 -5.96 -6.26 -6.76
N ARG A 33 -6.80 -5.29 -7.10
CA ARG A 33 -7.18 -5.02 -8.50
C ARG A 33 -6.25 -4.03 -9.18
N SER A 34 -5.78 -3.06 -8.42
CA SER A 34 -4.84 -2.05 -8.89
C SER A 34 -4.17 -1.41 -7.69
N TYR A 35 -3.07 -0.73 -7.93
CA TYR A 35 -2.40 0.00 -6.85
C TYR A 35 -1.72 1.24 -7.41
N ARG A 36 -1.43 2.17 -6.53
CA ARG A 36 -0.66 3.37 -6.84
C ARG A 36 0.40 3.56 -5.77
N ILE A 37 1.58 3.96 -6.21
CA ILE A 37 2.67 4.33 -5.33
C ILE A 37 2.93 5.80 -5.54
N SER A 38 2.86 6.58 -4.48
CA SER A 38 3.05 8.02 -4.52
C SER A 38 3.95 8.44 -3.37
N ARG A 39 4.45 9.67 -3.45
CA ARG A 39 5.15 10.29 -2.33
C ARG A 39 4.90 11.79 -2.39
N PRO A 40 5.00 12.48 -1.25
CA PRO A 40 4.87 13.94 -1.27
C PRO A 40 5.92 14.56 -2.19
N VAL A 41 5.53 15.56 -2.93
CA VAL A 41 6.45 16.25 -3.83
C VAL A 41 7.64 16.81 -3.02
N GLY A 42 8.85 16.45 -3.43
CA GLY A 42 10.07 16.89 -2.76
C GLY A 42 10.48 16.09 -1.54
N GLN A 43 9.74 15.02 -1.20
CA GLN A 43 10.06 14.17 -0.06
C GLN A 43 10.31 12.75 -0.52
N GLU A 44 11.58 12.38 -0.70
CA GLU A 44 11.95 11.09 -1.29
C GLU A 44 12.03 9.95 -0.27
N ASP A 45 11.99 10.25 1.02
CA ASP A 45 12.08 9.27 2.10
C ASP A 45 10.72 8.92 2.69
N TYR A 46 9.67 9.08 1.93
CA TYR A 46 8.30 8.77 2.35
C TYR A 46 7.56 8.07 1.22
N VAL A 47 6.68 7.14 1.57
CA VAL A 47 5.88 6.44 0.57
C VAL A 47 4.41 6.45 0.97
N MET A 48 3.56 6.63 -0.03
CA MET A 48 2.10 6.58 0.09
C MET A 48 1.61 5.53 -0.89
N LEU A 49 1.03 4.45 -0.37
CA LEU A 49 0.58 3.31 -1.16
C LEU A 49 -0.93 3.19 -1.08
N GLU A 50 -1.57 2.99 -2.22
CA GLU A 50 -3.00 2.70 -2.28
C GLU A 50 -3.23 1.41 -3.05
N LEU A 51 -3.99 0.50 -2.44
CA LEU A 51 -4.31 -0.81 -3.01
C LEU A 51 -5.82 -0.94 -3.10
N ASP A 52 -6.34 -1.18 -4.30
CA ASP A 52 -7.79 -1.23 -4.54
C ASP A 52 -8.31 -2.67 -4.52
N PHE A 53 -9.45 -2.86 -3.83
CA PHE A 53 -10.12 -4.15 -3.67
C PHE A 53 -11.60 -4.00 -4.00
N GLU A 54 -12.24 -5.10 -4.42
CA GLU A 54 -13.68 -5.11 -4.67
C GLU A 54 -14.50 -5.14 -3.39
N THR A 55 -13.96 -5.73 -2.31
CA THR A 55 -14.68 -5.85 -1.05
C THR A 55 -13.87 -5.31 0.11
N GLN A 56 -14.58 -4.87 1.15
CA GLN A 56 -13.95 -4.42 2.38
C GLN A 56 -13.23 -5.57 3.08
N GLU A 57 -13.81 -6.76 3.04
CA GLU A 57 -13.24 -7.96 3.66
C GLU A 57 -11.89 -8.32 3.06
N ALA A 58 -11.76 -8.22 1.74
CA ALA A 58 -10.49 -8.48 1.07
C ALA A 58 -9.42 -7.48 1.49
N ALA A 59 -9.79 -6.20 1.59
CA ALA A 59 -8.86 -5.16 2.04
C ALA A 59 -8.42 -5.40 3.49
N ALA A 60 -9.37 -5.73 4.37
CA ALA A 60 -9.08 -5.99 5.78
C ALA A 60 -8.20 -7.23 5.96
N PHE A 61 -8.46 -8.27 5.20
CA PHE A 61 -7.67 -9.49 5.26
C PHE A 61 -6.23 -9.25 4.80
N PHE A 62 -6.08 -8.49 3.72
CA PHE A 62 -4.76 -8.14 3.21
C PHE A 62 -3.96 -7.30 4.23
N LEU A 63 -4.61 -6.32 4.84
CA LEU A 63 -3.98 -5.51 5.89
C LEU A 63 -3.50 -6.38 7.06
N ALA A 64 -4.35 -7.32 7.51
CA ALA A 64 -3.97 -8.21 8.60
C ALA A 64 -2.72 -9.03 8.24
N ARG A 65 -2.62 -9.51 7.01
CA ARG A 65 -1.45 -10.24 6.55
C ARG A 65 -0.21 -9.35 6.45
N LEU A 66 -0.37 -8.10 6.00
CA LEU A 66 0.74 -7.15 6.02
C LEU A 66 1.28 -6.97 7.43
N GLU A 67 0.38 -6.75 8.39
CA GLU A 67 0.76 -6.54 9.78
C GLU A 67 1.45 -7.76 10.40
N ASN A 68 0.92 -8.95 10.13
CA ASN A 68 1.39 -10.17 10.78
C ASN A 68 2.57 -10.83 10.06
N ASP A 69 2.57 -10.84 8.73
CA ASP A 69 3.50 -11.63 7.94
C ASP A 69 4.62 -10.81 7.31
N VAL A 70 4.41 -9.51 7.14
CA VAL A 70 5.37 -8.62 6.48
C VAL A 70 6.03 -7.68 7.48
N TRP A 71 5.24 -6.88 8.17
CA TRP A 71 5.78 -5.83 9.02
C TRP A 71 6.34 -6.33 10.35
N LYS A 72 5.70 -7.31 10.97
CA LYS A 72 6.17 -7.88 12.24
C LYS A 72 7.49 -8.64 12.11
N THR A 73 7.73 -9.26 10.97
CA THR A 73 8.95 -10.05 10.77
C THR A 73 10.17 -9.17 10.52
N GLY A 74 9.96 -7.94 10.05
CA GLY A 74 11.04 -7.04 9.68
C GLY A 74 11.85 -7.48 8.48
N ALA A 75 11.83 -8.77 8.17
CA ALA A 75 12.61 -9.32 7.06
C ALA A 75 12.03 -8.95 5.71
N ALA A 76 10.70 -8.91 5.61
CA ALA A 76 10.02 -8.59 4.36
C ALA A 76 9.85 -7.08 4.13
N ALA A 77 10.15 -6.26 5.14
CA ALA A 77 10.03 -4.82 5.02
C ALA A 77 11.19 -4.11 5.71
N PRO A 78 12.45 -4.41 5.34
CA PRO A 78 13.63 -3.87 6.04
C PRO A 78 13.81 -2.36 5.85
N ALA A 79 13.14 -1.77 4.87
CA ALA A 79 13.26 -0.35 4.58
C ALA A 79 12.30 0.54 5.37
N LEU A 80 11.38 -0.07 6.16
CA LEU A 80 10.41 0.71 6.94
C LEU A 80 11.07 1.45 8.08
N LEU A 81 10.63 2.69 8.29
CA LEU A 81 10.97 3.50 9.46
C LEU A 81 9.68 3.78 10.24
N GLY A 82 9.63 3.33 11.49
CA GLY A 82 8.46 3.50 12.32
C GLY A 82 7.28 2.63 11.89
N GLU A 83 6.12 2.91 12.45
CA GLU A 83 4.91 2.16 12.15
C GLU A 83 4.16 2.80 10.98
N PRO A 84 3.69 1.99 10.02
CA PRO A 84 2.85 2.50 8.93
C PRO A 84 1.53 3.05 9.46
N THR A 85 1.07 4.14 8.84
CA THR A 85 -0.28 4.64 9.03
C THR A 85 -1.18 4.01 7.99
N THR A 86 -2.27 3.39 8.43
CA THR A 86 -3.17 2.66 7.54
C THR A 86 -4.62 3.08 7.73
N ARG A 87 -5.39 2.98 6.65
CA ARG A 87 -6.84 3.08 6.71
C ARG A 87 -7.45 2.38 5.50
N ILE A 88 -8.69 1.92 5.65
CA ILE A 88 -9.47 1.40 4.55
C ILE A 88 -10.56 2.42 4.25
N VAL A 89 -10.63 2.88 3.00
CA VAL A 89 -11.61 3.86 2.58
C VAL A 89 -12.52 3.29 1.51
N GLU A 90 -13.76 3.74 1.49
CA GLU A 90 -14.73 3.38 0.48
C GLU A 90 -14.83 4.51 -0.54
N THR A 91 -14.75 4.18 -1.83
CA THR A 91 -14.97 5.16 -2.88
C THR A 91 -16.47 5.47 -2.98
N ILE A 92 -16.82 6.70 -2.72
CA ILE A 92 -18.23 7.15 -2.77
C ILE A 92 -18.58 7.65 -4.16
N ALA A 93 -17.65 8.33 -4.81
CA ALA A 93 -17.86 8.87 -6.14
C ALA A 93 -16.54 8.96 -6.88
N THR A 94 -16.58 8.69 -8.16
CA THR A 94 -15.44 8.86 -9.05
C THR A 94 -15.93 9.55 -10.29
N GLU A 95 -15.26 10.60 -10.72
CA GLU A 95 -15.64 11.35 -11.89
C GLU A 95 -14.39 11.83 -12.61
N THR A 96 -14.37 11.66 -13.92
CA THR A 96 -13.27 12.16 -14.75
C THR A 96 -13.76 13.42 -15.47
N LEU A 97 -13.09 14.52 -15.23
CA LEU A 97 -13.41 15.76 -15.91
C LEU A 97 -12.80 15.73 -17.30
N GLY A 98 -13.56 16.18 -18.27
CA GLY A 98 -13.12 16.21 -19.66
C GLY A 98 -11.90 17.09 -19.84
N ALA A 99 -11.10 16.76 -20.86
CA ALA A 99 -9.97 17.60 -21.22
C ALA A 99 -10.46 18.95 -21.74
N PRO A 100 -9.74 20.03 -21.45
CA PRO A 100 -10.09 21.35 -22.00
C PRO A 100 -9.98 21.39 -23.50
#